data_dbb4b12e1236c0255b86436abb2e5a12
#
_entry.id   dbb4b12e1236c0255b86436abb2e5a12
#
_cell.length_a   1.000
_cell.length_b   1.000
_cell.length_c   1.000
_cell.angle_alpha   90.00
_cell.angle_beta   90.00
_cell.angle_gamma   90.00
#
_symmetry.space_group_name_H-M   'P 1'
#
loop_
_entity.id
_entity.type
_entity.pdbx_description
1 polymer ?
#
loop_
_entity_poly.entity_id
_entity_poly.type
_entity_poly.pdbx_seq_one_letter_code
_entity_poly.pdbx_strand_id
1 'polypeptide(L)'
;MLGKRILISAVCLLAMQGAMAQVDGVTGASVQTAGTSCNKDKKVCCKTPAEQLKIRLQKILNKGVMLGHQDDPVYGTTWKWDEGKSDVLLTTGDYPAVMGFDLGKIELDSKENLDGVPFDRMRQEIIAQYKRGGIVTLSWHPWNPATGENAWDPKGDAVAAVLDGGAQQQKFDFWIKKVSDFILSLKTHDGKLIPVIFRPWHEMNGGWFWWGANSCTPAQYNQLYANTYHRLTKAGCSNIVWAWSPNLGSEKTVEAFLERFPGEQYVDMVGIDIYEFDNDDAAYQQNLSASLDVMMAAAKKVGKIPALTETGCRGISQKKDWFTKTLWPVLQKYQVSYVLFWRNAWD
;
A
#
# COMPACT_ATOMS: atom_id res chain seq x y z
N MET A 1 -15.70 16.60 26.03
CA MET A 1 -15.25 16.52 24.64
C MET A 1 -14.01 15.62 24.63
N LEU A 2 -14.18 14.34 24.24
CA LEU A 2 -13.06 13.39 24.17
C LEU A 2 -12.30 13.63 22.87
N GLY A 3 -11.06 14.11 23.01
CA GLY A 3 -10.16 14.23 21.87
C GLY A 3 -9.84 12.86 21.26
N LYS A 4 -10.07 12.69 19.97
CA LYS A 4 -9.61 11.52 19.23
C LYS A 4 -8.08 11.52 19.27
N ARG A 5 -7.51 10.49 19.87
CA ARG A 5 -6.06 10.33 20.00
C ARG A 5 -5.46 9.79 18.72
N ILE A 6 -4.35 10.37 18.29
CA ILE A 6 -3.46 9.78 17.28
C ILE A 6 -2.89 8.51 17.91
N LEU A 7 -3.19 7.33 17.33
CA LEU A 7 -2.61 6.08 17.80
C LEU A 7 -1.21 5.93 17.23
N ILE A 8 -0.23 6.34 18.01
CA ILE A 8 1.14 5.85 17.86
C ILE A 8 1.13 4.43 18.43
N SER A 9 1.57 3.45 17.66
CA SER A 9 1.51 2.03 18.04
C SER A 9 2.25 1.76 19.33
N ALA A 10 1.55 1.67 20.46
CA ALA A 10 2.07 0.98 21.64
C ALA A 10 1.65 -0.48 21.53
N VAL A 11 2.57 -1.36 21.20
CA VAL A 11 2.38 -2.82 21.27
C VAL A 11 2.54 -3.24 22.74
N CYS A 12 1.46 -3.73 23.35
CA CYS A 12 1.52 -4.39 24.65
C CYS A 12 2.40 -5.65 24.58
N LEU A 13 3.56 -5.61 25.23
CA LEU A 13 4.34 -6.80 25.62
C LEU A 13 3.60 -7.51 26.75
N LEU A 14 2.98 -8.66 26.48
CA LEU A 14 2.63 -9.61 27.54
C LEU A 14 3.82 -10.52 27.75
N ALA A 15 4.49 -10.34 28.88
CA ALA A 15 5.50 -11.26 29.40
C ALA A 15 4.81 -12.54 29.88
N MET A 16 5.08 -13.67 29.23
CA MET A 16 4.81 -14.99 29.85
C MET A 16 6.06 -15.46 30.56
N GLN A 17 6.01 -15.48 31.88
CA GLN A 17 6.95 -16.22 32.71
C GLN A 17 6.58 -17.70 32.63
N GLY A 18 7.44 -18.49 32.02
CA GLY A 18 7.35 -19.95 32.02
C GLY A 18 8.21 -20.54 33.12
N ALA A 19 7.60 -21.28 34.02
CA ALA A 19 8.28 -22.05 35.06
C ALA A 19 9.06 -23.23 34.46
N MET A 20 10.34 -23.36 34.87
CA MET A 20 11.12 -24.57 34.61
C MET A 20 10.69 -25.67 35.61
N ALA A 21 10.34 -26.84 35.07
CA ALA A 21 10.31 -28.09 35.81
C ALA A 21 11.29 -29.06 35.14
N GLN A 22 12.29 -29.49 35.93
CA GLN A 22 13.16 -30.63 35.58
C GLN A 22 12.37 -31.93 35.73
N VAL A 23 12.54 -32.84 34.76
CA VAL A 23 12.24 -34.28 34.97
C VAL A 23 13.30 -35.12 34.29
N ASP A 24 13.88 -36.03 35.06
CA ASP A 24 14.90 -36.99 34.71
C ASP A 24 14.41 -38.08 33.72
N GLY A 25 15.38 -38.70 33.10
CA GLY A 25 15.27 -39.60 31.98
C GLY A 25 14.49 -40.91 32.16
N VAL A 26 14.04 -41.46 31.07
CA VAL A 26 13.86 -42.90 30.83
C VAL A 26 14.00 -43.22 29.34
N THR A 27 14.66 -44.31 29.10
CA THR A 27 15.07 -45.02 27.87
C THR A 27 13.97 -45.39 26.89
N GLY A 28 14.28 -45.29 25.63
CA GLY A 28 13.98 -46.18 24.49
C GLY A 28 12.53 -46.67 24.24
N ALA A 29 11.93 -46.19 23.14
CA ALA A 29 10.93 -46.96 22.39
C ALA A 29 10.72 -46.41 20.98
N SER A 30 10.59 -47.33 20.08
CA SER A 30 10.38 -47.31 18.64
C SER A 30 9.57 -46.18 18.03
N VAL A 31 10.06 -45.63 16.91
CA VAL A 31 9.36 -44.77 15.96
C VAL A 31 8.16 -45.51 15.35
N GLN A 32 6.97 -45.15 15.73
CA GLN A 32 5.76 -45.39 14.94
C GLN A 32 5.36 -44.07 14.28
N THR A 33 5.36 -44.06 12.95
CA THR A 33 4.83 -43.00 12.12
C THR A 33 3.31 -42.93 12.30
N ALA A 34 2.84 -42.04 13.15
CA ALA A 34 1.42 -41.72 13.26
C ALA A 34 1.04 -40.79 12.09
N GLY A 35 0.40 -41.40 11.08
CA GLY A 35 -0.33 -40.65 10.06
C GLY A 35 -1.44 -39.85 10.73
N THR A 36 -1.32 -38.52 10.76
CA THR A 36 -2.39 -37.65 11.21
C THR A 36 -3.52 -37.65 10.19
N SER A 37 -4.56 -38.46 10.50
CA SER A 37 -5.85 -38.44 9.83
C SER A 37 -6.46 -37.02 10.04
N CYS A 38 -6.50 -36.23 8.98
CA CYS A 38 -7.21 -34.97 8.96
C CYS A 38 -8.73 -35.26 9.08
N ASN A 39 -9.29 -34.93 10.22
CA ASN A 39 -10.73 -35.05 10.48
C ASN A 39 -11.49 -34.03 9.60
N LYS A 40 -12.33 -34.50 8.67
CA LYS A 40 -13.00 -33.71 7.62
C LYS A 40 -14.10 -32.76 8.11
N ASP A 41 -14.39 -32.70 9.41
CA ASP A 41 -15.59 -32.02 9.94
C ASP A 41 -15.37 -30.70 10.68
N LYS A 42 -14.17 -30.13 10.65
CA LYS A 42 -13.94 -28.72 11.02
C LYS A 42 -12.97 -28.08 10.02
N LYS A 43 -13.51 -27.61 8.90
CA LYS A 43 -12.84 -26.64 8.05
C LYS A 43 -12.73 -25.34 8.85
N VAL A 44 -11.75 -25.25 9.74
CA VAL A 44 -11.29 -23.95 10.26
C VAL A 44 -10.79 -23.23 9.03
N CYS A 45 -11.60 -22.30 8.52
CA CYS A 45 -11.25 -21.46 7.39
C CYS A 45 -10.10 -20.55 7.86
N CYS A 46 -8.86 -21.02 7.67
CA CYS A 46 -7.68 -20.24 7.99
C CYS A 46 -7.66 -19.03 7.04
N LYS A 47 -7.96 -17.84 7.59
CA LYS A 47 -7.94 -16.60 6.83
C LYS A 47 -6.56 -16.38 6.22
N THR A 48 -6.54 -15.96 4.96
CA THR A 48 -5.31 -15.57 4.27
C THR A 48 -4.65 -14.39 4.98
N PRO A 49 -3.34 -14.15 4.78
CA PRO A 49 -2.67 -12.95 5.31
C PRO A 49 -3.37 -11.65 4.90
N ALA A 50 -3.84 -11.56 3.65
CA ALA A 50 -4.61 -10.41 3.16
C ALA A 50 -5.93 -10.21 3.92
N GLU A 51 -6.70 -11.29 4.15
CA GLU A 51 -7.95 -11.22 4.93
C GLU A 51 -7.71 -10.77 6.38
N GLN A 52 -6.62 -11.23 7.00
CA GLN A 52 -6.24 -10.79 8.34
C GLN A 52 -5.88 -9.29 8.36
N LEU A 53 -5.15 -8.81 7.35
CA LEU A 53 -4.82 -7.39 7.22
C LEU A 53 -6.09 -6.55 6.99
N LYS A 54 -7.02 -6.98 6.13
CA LYS A 54 -8.32 -6.27 5.94
C LYS A 54 -9.09 -6.11 7.24
N ILE A 55 -9.19 -7.17 8.04
CA ILE A 55 -9.87 -7.11 9.35
C ILE A 55 -9.18 -6.12 10.28
N ARG A 56 -7.83 -6.09 10.27
CA ARG A 56 -7.05 -5.15 11.08
C ARG A 56 -7.31 -3.71 10.64
N LEU A 57 -7.28 -3.42 9.35
CA LEU A 57 -7.57 -2.10 8.78
C LEU A 57 -8.97 -1.62 9.15
N GLN A 58 -9.99 -2.48 9.04
CA GLN A 58 -11.36 -2.16 9.44
C GLN A 58 -11.48 -1.82 10.94
N LYS A 59 -10.76 -2.55 11.81
CA LYS A 59 -10.76 -2.27 13.25
C LYS A 59 -10.13 -0.92 13.60
N ILE A 60 -9.20 -0.43 12.79
CA ILE A 60 -8.51 0.84 13.01
C ILE A 60 -9.41 2.03 12.72
N LEU A 61 -10.33 1.93 11.74
CA LEU A 61 -11.26 3.00 11.38
C LEU A 61 -12.01 3.59 12.57
N ASN A 62 -12.32 2.78 13.59
CA ASN A 62 -13.03 3.20 14.78
C ASN A 62 -12.11 3.68 15.93
N LYS A 63 -10.78 3.65 15.74
CA LYS A 63 -9.80 3.98 16.80
C LYS A 63 -9.00 5.23 16.50
N GLY A 64 -8.77 5.54 15.24
CA GLY A 64 -7.95 6.66 14.80
C GLY A 64 -7.50 6.48 13.35
N VAL A 65 -6.46 7.21 12.97
CA VAL A 65 -5.80 7.11 11.67
C VAL A 65 -4.34 6.71 11.88
N MET A 66 -3.86 5.76 11.08
CA MET A 66 -2.42 5.41 11.09
C MET A 66 -1.64 6.43 10.26
N LEU A 67 -0.49 6.87 10.80
CA LEU A 67 0.47 7.66 10.04
C LEU A 67 1.33 6.74 9.18
N GLY A 68 1.44 7.04 7.90
CA GLY A 68 2.31 6.36 6.96
C GLY A 68 3.31 7.30 6.32
N HIS A 69 4.44 6.76 5.88
CA HIS A 69 5.47 7.51 5.17
C HIS A 69 6.11 6.66 4.08
N GLN A 70 6.30 7.26 2.90
CA GLN A 70 6.97 6.62 1.77
C GLN A 70 8.49 6.63 2.00
N ASP A 71 9.13 5.46 1.82
CA ASP A 71 10.59 5.26 1.89
C ASP A 71 11.27 5.69 3.21
N ASP A 72 10.54 6.01 4.26
CA ASP A 72 11.06 6.58 5.51
C ASP A 72 12.25 5.82 6.12
N PRO A 73 12.31 4.47 6.13
CA PRO A 73 13.42 3.76 6.77
C PRO A 73 14.65 3.60 5.88
N VAL A 74 14.63 4.15 4.68
CA VAL A 74 15.69 3.96 3.69
C VAL A 74 16.49 5.23 3.47
N TYR A 75 15.82 6.38 3.46
CA TYR A 75 16.44 7.68 3.41
C TYR A 75 15.57 8.74 4.11
N GLY A 76 16.24 9.73 4.66
CA GLY A 76 15.62 10.91 5.27
C GLY A 76 16.07 12.19 4.58
N THR A 77 15.77 13.33 5.18
CA THR A 77 16.12 14.66 4.65
C THR A 77 17.63 14.91 4.62
N THR A 78 18.40 14.25 5.50
CA THR A 78 19.85 14.50 5.67
C THR A 78 20.71 13.24 5.64
N TRP A 79 20.11 12.07 5.40
CA TRP A 79 20.80 10.77 5.44
C TRP A 79 20.26 9.81 4.39
N LYS A 80 21.07 8.85 3.96
CA LYS A 80 20.69 7.76 3.06
C LYS A 80 21.31 6.45 3.53
N TRP A 81 20.55 5.38 3.44
CA TRP A 81 20.98 3.99 3.61
C TRP A 81 21.43 3.59 5.02
N ASP A 82 21.31 4.46 6.02
CA ASP A 82 21.67 4.14 7.39
C ASP A 82 20.63 3.16 7.99
N GLU A 83 21.09 2.03 8.52
CA GLU A 83 20.21 1.05 9.13
C GLU A 83 19.60 1.56 10.43
N GLY A 84 18.31 1.25 10.63
CA GLY A 84 17.58 1.61 11.83
C GLY A 84 17.24 3.10 11.97
N LYS A 85 17.56 3.92 10.96
CA LYS A 85 17.12 5.32 10.93
C LYS A 85 15.73 5.47 10.34
N SER A 86 15.03 6.50 10.79
CA SER A 86 13.73 6.96 10.30
C SER A 86 13.53 8.37 10.80
N ASP A 87 13.19 9.31 9.92
CA ASP A 87 12.89 10.68 10.33
C ASP A 87 11.62 10.74 11.20
N VAL A 88 10.67 9.84 10.95
CA VAL A 88 9.48 9.69 11.79
C VAL A 88 9.85 9.18 13.18
N LEU A 89 10.68 8.13 13.27
CA LEU A 89 11.18 7.62 14.56
C LEU A 89 11.93 8.69 15.36
N LEU A 90 12.81 9.43 14.71
CA LEU A 90 13.59 10.50 15.35
C LEU A 90 12.70 11.63 15.89
N THR A 91 11.57 11.89 15.23
CA THR A 91 10.65 12.96 15.59
C THR A 91 9.61 12.55 16.61
N THR A 92 9.10 11.32 16.51
CA THR A 92 7.92 10.85 17.26
C THR A 92 8.24 9.78 18.31
N GLY A 93 9.42 9.18 18.25
CA GLY A 93 9.83 8.06 19.10
C GLY A 93 9.34 6.69 18.61
N ASP A 94 8.66 6.60 17.45
CA ASP A 94 8.20 5.35 16.85
C ASP A 94 8.29 5.41 15.32
N TYR A 95 8.34 4.25 14.66
CA TYR A 95 8.29 4.15 13.21
C TYR A 95 6.88 4.48 12.69
N PRO A 96 6.75 4.92 11.41
CA PRO A 96 5.42 5.08 10.81
C PRO A 96 4.65 3.76 10.85
N ALA A 97 3.37 3.81 11.19
CA ALA A 97 2.53 2.62 11.28
C ALA A 97 2.32 1.94 9.90
N VAL A 98 2.39 2.74 8.82
CA VAL A 98 2.34 2.26 7.43
C VAL A 98 3.60 2.73 6.71
N MET A 99 4.35 1.81 6.14
CA MET A 99 5.50 2.08 5.29
C MET A 99 5.14 1.92 3.83
N GLY A 100 5.41 2.97 3.04
CA GLY A 100 5.24 2.93 1.59
C GLY A 100 6.55 2.65 0.86
N PHE A 101 6.45 1.93 -0.26
CA PHE A 101 7.52 1.77 -1.25
C PHE A 101 6.93 1.74 -2.65
N ASP A 102 7.74 2.01 -3.66
CA ASP A 102 7.36 1.90 -5.06
C ASP A 102 8.13 0.77 -5.77
N LEU A 103 7.45 0.04 -6.66
CA LEU A 103 8.05 -1.06 -7.42
C LEU A 103 8.54 -0.63 -8.83
N GLY A 104 8.44 0.65 -9.19
CA GLY A 104 8.89 1.15 -10.51
C GLY A 104 10.33 0.75 -10.81
N LYS A 105 10.60 0.37 -12.06
CA LYS A 105 11.84 -0.24 -12.61
C LYS A 105 12.07 -1.71 -12.26
N ILE A 106 11.25 -2.36 -11.41
CA ILE A 106 11.39 -3.81 -11.19
C ILE A 106 11.19 -4.59 -12.50
N GLU A 107 10.32 -4.09 -13.34
CA GLU A 107 10.02 -4.63 -14.66
C GLU A 107 11.22 -4.56 -15.63
N LEU A 108 12.17 -3.66 -15.38
CA LEU A 108 13.37 -3.45 -16.18
C LEU A 108 14.60 -4.23 -15.67
N ASP A 109 14.45 -5.14 -14.70
CA ASP A 109 15.54 -5.82 -14.03
C ASP A 109 16.53 -4.87 -13.32
N SER A 110 16.09 -3.68 -12.96
CA SER A 110 16.91 -2.75 -12.18
C SER A 110 17.16 -3.31 -10.78
N LYS A 111 18.30 -2.95 -10.20
CA LYS A 111 18.63 -3.28 -8.80
C LYS A 111 17.92 -2.36 -7.80
N GLU A 112 17.48 -1.21 -8.26
CA GLU A 112 16.81 -0.17 -7.45
C GLU A 112 15.55 0.33 -8.15
N ASN A 113 14.62 0.84 -7.35
CA ASN A 113 13.39 1.43 -7.85
C ASN A 113 13.62 2.83 -8.46
N LEU A 114 12.52 3.52 -8.80
CA LEU A 114 12.58 4.86 -9.40
C LEU A 114 13.17 5.91 -8.45
N ASP A 115 13.05 5.74 -7.13
CA ASP A 115 13.59 6.64 -6.10
C ASP A 115 15.03 6.26 -5.67
N GLY A 116 15.63 5.27 -6.33
CA GLY A 116 16.97 4.78 -6.04
C GLY A 116 17.04 3.83 -4.85
N VAL A 117 15.90 3.33 -4.36
CA VAL A 117 15.85 2.36 -3.27
C VAL A 117 16.19 0.96 -3.78
N PRO A 118 17.25 0.30 -3.28
CA PRO A 118 17.59 -1.06 -3.67
C PRO A 118 16.47 -2.05 -3.28
N PHE A 119 16.02 -2.89 -4.21
CA PHE A 119 14.96 -3.87 -3.94
C PHE A 119 15.28 -4.86 -2.82
N ASP A 120 16.54 -5.21 -2.64
CA ASP A 120 16.96 -6.06 -1.51
C ASP A 120 16.83 -5.34 -0.17
N ARG A 121 17.18 -4.04 -0.12
CA ARG A 121 16.97 -3.21 1.06
C ARG A 121 15.48 -3.03 1.34
N MET A 122 14.69 -2.72 0.32
CA MET A 122 13.22 -2.62 0.42
C MET A 122 12.63 -3.89 1.05
N ARG A 123 13.04 -5.08 0.59
CA ARG A 123 12.59 -6.37 1.15
C ARG A 123 12.94 -6.50 2.63
N GLN A 124 14.16 -6.12 3.02
CA GLN A 124 14.60 -6.16 4.43
C GLN A 124 13.73 -5.26 5.31
N GLU A 125 13.47 -4.04 4.86
CA GLU A 125 12.65 -3.08 5.60
C GLU A 125 11.17 -3.50 5.68
N ILE A 126 10.61 -4.11 4.64
CA ILE A 126 9.27 -4.69 4.66
C ILE A 126 9.17 -5.80 5.72
N ILE A 127 10.16 -6.69 5.78
CA ILE A 127 10.20 -7.77 6.78
C ILE A 127 10.35 -7.17 8.19
N ALA A 128 11.19 -6.16 8.36
CA ALA A 128 11.38 -5.48 9.63
C ALA A 128 10.10 -4.74 10.08
N GLN A 129 9.42 -4.05 9.16
CA GLN A 129 8.15 -3.38 9.42
C GLN A 129 7.06 -4.36 9.86
N TYR A 130 6.93 -5.48 9.19
CA TYR A 130 5.98 -6.52 9.58
C TYR A 130 6.29 -7.09 10.97
N LYS A 131 7.58 -7.35 11.29
CA LYS A 131 8.02 -7.82 12.62
C LYS A 131 7.67 -6.83 13.74
N ARG A 132 7.75 -5.52 13.48
CA ARG A 132 7.32 -4.46 14.41
C ARG A 132 5.79 -4.38 14.56
N GLY A 133 5.04 -5.13 13.76
CA GLY A 133 3.58 -5.07 13.72
C GLY A 133 3.05 -3.94 12.83
N GLY A 134 3.88 -3.28 12.04
CA GLY A 134 3.49 -2.28 11.07
C GLY A 134 2.82 -2.87 9.81
N ILE A 135 2.38 -2.00 8.92
CA ILE A 135 1.74 -2.32 7.65
C ILE A 135 2.62 -1.79 6.52
N VAL A 136 2.54 -2.41 5.36
CA VAL A 136 3.27 -2.00 4.17
C VAL A 136 2.31 -1.74 3.03
N THR A 137 2.52 -0.64 2.30
CA THR A 137 1.84 -0.34 1.04
C THR A 137 2.86 -0.25 -0.09
N LEU A 138 2.52 -0.79 -1.26
CA LEU A 138 3.35 -0.81 -2.45
C LEU A 138 2.59 -0.13 -3.58
N SER A 139 3.14 0.94 -4.12
CA SER A 139 2.74 1.50 -5.41
C SER A 139 3.58 0.90 -6.54
N TRP A 140 3.21 1.15 -7.77
CA TRP A 140 3.98 0.74 -8.93
C TRP A 140 3.86 1.77 -10.04
N HIS A 141 4.99 2.38 -10.41
CA HIS A 141 5.13 3.29 -11.53
C HIS A 141 5.90 2.60 -12.66
N PRO A 142 5.28 1.64 -13.38
CA PRO A 142 5.99 0.95 -14.45
C PRO A 142 6.25 1.86 -15.63
N TRP A 143 7.34 1.58 -16.33
CA TRP A 143 7.67 2.26 -17.57
C TRP A 143 6.61 2.00 -18.63
N ASN A 144 6.51 2.91 -19.61
CA ASN A 144 5.55 2.77 -20.70
C ASN A 144 5.96 1.57 -21.58
N PRO A 145 5.13 0.53 -21.70
CA PRO A 145 5.50 -0.68 -22.45
C PRO A 145 5.56 -0.48 -23.95
N ALA A 146 4.86 0.53 -24.49
CA ALA A 146 4.80 0.81 -25.92
C ALA A 146 5.96 1.69 -26.40
N THR A 147 6.36 2.68 -25.61
CA THR A 147 7.42 3.63 -26.00
C THR A 147 8.77 3.30 -25.39
N GLY A 148 8.80 2.62 -24.24
CA GLY A 148 10.03 2.37 -23.46
C GLY A 148 10.46 3.55 -22.60
N GLU A 149 9.65 4.62 -22.51
CA GLU A 149 9.86 5.76 -21.64
C GLU A 149 9.30 5.49 -20.24
N ASN A 150 9.45 6.43 -19.32
CA ASN A 150 9.00 6.29 -17.94
C ASN A 150 7.46 6.33 -17.82
N ALA A 151 6.94 6.19 -16.59
CA ALA A 151 5.51 6.14 -16.28
C ALA A 151 4.74 7.42 -16.74
N TRP A 152 5.41 8.56 -16.79
CA TRP A 152 4.84 9.87 -17.17
C TRP A 152 4.81 10.13 -18.68
N ASP A 153 5.08 9.14 -19.51
CA ASP A 153 4.88 9.26 -20.95
C ASP A 153 3.51 8.70 -21.37
N PRO A 154 2.49 9.52 -21.68
CA PRO A 154 1.14 9.06 -21.96
C PRO A 154 0.93 8.58 -23.40
N LYS A 155 2.00 8.43 -24.20
CA LYS A 155 1.94 8.12 -25.62
C LYS A 155 1.85 6.62 -25.90
N GLY A 156 1.52 6.29 -27.15
CA GLY A 156 1.69 4.95 -27.73
C GLY A 156 0.59 3.94 -27.43
N ASP A 157 -0.63 4.37 -27.05
CA ASP A 157 -1.78 3.48 -26.75
C ASP A 157 -1.39 2.30 -25.83
N ALA A 158 -0.55 2.60 -24.83
CA ALA A 158 0.15 1.61 -24.03
C ALA A 158 -0.79 0.64 -23.31
N VAL A 159 -1.95 1.13 -22.83
CA VAL A 159 -2.95 0.26 -22.20
C VAL A 159 -3.50 -0.75 -23.19
N ALA A 160 -3.94 -0.32 -24.36
CA ALA A 160 -4.44 -1.23 -25.40
C ALA A 160 -3.36 -2.27 -25.80
N ALA A 161 -2.09 -1.84 -25.84
CA ALA A 161 -0.98 -2.71 -26.22
C ALA A 161 -0.71 -3.84 -25.20
N VAL A 162 -1.00 -3.64 -23.90
CA VAL A 162 -0.76 -4.66 -22.84
C VAL A 162 -1.98 -5.52 -22.51
N LEU A 163 -3.17 -5.15 -23.01
CA LEU A 163 -4.37 -5.98 -22.83
C LEU A 163 -4.25 -7.30 -23.60
N ASP A 164 -5.13 -8.25 -23.29
CA ASP A 164 -5.14 -9.57 -23.93
C ASP A 164 -5.30 -9.44 -25.46
N GLY A 165 -4.35 -10.02 -26.20
CA GLY A 165 -4.24 -9.88 -27.65
C GLY A 165 -3.48 -8.64 -28.13
N GLY A 166 -3.06 -7.74 -27.23
CA GLY A 166 -2.28 -6.55 -27.56
C GLY A 166 -0.82 -6.86 -27.89
N ALA A 167 -0.18 -5.96 -28.65
CA ALA A 167 1.20 -6.16 -29.15
C ALA A 167 2.26 -6.26 -28.06
N GLN A 168 2.00 -5.78 -26.85
CA GLN A 168 2.90 -5.81 -25.71
C GLN A 168 2.41 -6.73 -24.59
N GLN A 169 1.42 -7.58 -24.82
CA GLN A 169 0.88 -8.49 -23.80
C GLN A 169 1.97 -9.37 -23.20
N GLN A 170 2.84 -10.00 -24.00
CA GLN A 170 3.90 -10.87 -23.50
C GLN A 170 4.90 -10.12 -22.61
N LYS A 171 5.24 -8.87 -22.98
CA LYS A 171 6.10 -8.01 -22.17
C LYS A 171 5.43 -7.70 -20.83
N PHE A 172 4.13 -7.40 -20.84
CA PHE A 172 3.37 -7.16 -19.64
C PHE A 172 3.27 -8.40 -18.73
N ASP A 173 3.03 -9.59 -19.30
CA ASP A 173 3.03 -10.84 -18.56
C ASP A 173 4.37 -11.09 -17.86
N PHE A 174 5.48 -10.77 -18.52
CA PHE A 174 6.81 -10.84 -17.93
C PHE A 174 6.99 -9.82 -16.79
N TRP A 175 6.51 -8.59 -16.96
CA TRP A 175 6.56 -7.56 -15.91
C TRP A 175 5.75 -7.95 -14.68
N ILE A 176 4.53 -8.45 -14.89
CA ILE A 176 3.69 -8.96 -13.79
C ILE A 176 4.38 -10.13 -13.07
N LYS A 177 5.11 -10.99 -13.81
CA LYS A 177 5.90 -12.05 -13.18
C LYS A 177 6.95 -11.48 -12.23
N LYS A 178 7.66 -10.41 -12.60
CA LYS A 178 8.63 -9.75 -11.73
C LYS A 178 8.00 -9.20 -10.44
N VAL A 179 6.88 -8.52 -10.59
CA VAL A 179 6.09 -8.03 -9.44
C VAL A 179 5.66 -9.19 -8.56
N SER A 180 5.16 -10.29 -9.14
CA SER A 180 4.74 -11.45 -8.37
C SER A 180 5.90 -12.11 -7.63
N ASP A 181 7.05 -12.26 -8.28
CA ASP A 181 8.26 -12.85 -7.68
C ASP A 181 8.71 -12.01 -6.46
N PHE A 182 8.68 -10.69 -6.57
CA PHE A 182 8.99 -9.80 -5.45
C PHE A 182 7.99 -9.96 -4.31
N ILE A 183 6.68 -9.87 -4.57
CA ILE A 183 5.63 -9.99 -3.55
C ILE A 183 5.68 -11.36 -2.86
N LEU A 184 5.91 -12.44 -3.61
CA LEU A 184 6.05 -13.79 -3.08
C LEU A 184 7.36 -14.01 -2.30
N SER A 185 8.36 -13.16 -2.51
CA SER A 185 9.59 -13.18 -1.71
C SER A 185 9.44 -12.56 -0.33
N LEU A 186 8.37 -11.80 -0.10
CA LEU A 186 8.07 -11.16 1.18
C LEU A 186 7.55 -12.19 2.18
N LYS A 187 8.46 -12.81 2.92
CA LYS A 187 8.15 -13.90 3.85
C LYS A 187 8.77 -13.66 5.21
N THR A 188 8.08 -14.13 6.22
CA THR A 188 8.64 -14.30 7.57
C THR A 188 9.68 -15.41 7.57
N HIS A 189 10.46 -15.50 8.65
CA HIS A 189 11.47 -16.57 8.80
C HIS A 189 10.88 -17.99 8.72
N ASP A 190 9.62 -18.17 9.17
CA ASP A 190 8.89 -19.45 9.08
C ASP A 190 8.16 -19.64 7.74
N GLY A 191 8.47 -18.83 6.73
CA GLY A 191 8.00 -18.97 5.35
C GLY A 191 6.59 -18.46 5.08
N LYS A 192 5.91 -17.83 6.05
CA LYS A 192 4.59 -17.24 5.84
C LYS A 192 4.69 -15.96 5.01
N LEU A 193 3.78 -15.78 4.08
CA LEU A 193 3.69 -14.57 3.27
C LEU A 193 3.33 -13.36 4.15
N ILE A 194 4.05 -12.27 3.97
CA ILE A 194 3.78 -10.98 4.61
C ILE A 194 2.69 -10.27 3.81
N PRO A 195 1.55 -9.86 4.43
CA PRO A 195 0.51 -9.14 3.73
C PRO A 195 0.95 -7.72 3.40
N VAL A 196 0.64 -7.28 2.18
CA VAL A 196 0.91 -5.93 1.70
C VAL A 196 -0.35 -5.32 1.09
N ILE A 197 -0.48 -4.00 1.19
CA ILE A 197 -1.43 -3.24 0.39
C ILE A 197 -0.74 -2.98 -0.94
N PHE A 198 -1.32 -3.42 -2.07
CA PHE A 198 -0.80 -3.13 -3.40
C PHE A 198 -1.72 -2.16 -4.12
N ARG A 199 -1.16 -1.07 -4.60
CA ARG A 199 -1.85 0.05 -5.20
C ARG A 199 -1.31 0.33 -6.61
N PRO A 200 -1.61 -0.55 -7.58
CA PRO A 200 -1.24 -0.34 -8.97
C PRO A 200 -2.16 0.68 -9.64
N TRP A 201 -1.69 1.31 -10.71
CA TRP A 201 -2.50 2.12 -11.62
C TRP A 201 -3.25 3.26 -10.94
N HIS A 202 -2.65 3.85 -9.90
CA HIS A 202 -3.21 4.97 -9.14
C HIS A 202 -3.29 6.25 -9.99
N GLU A 203 -4.03 7.24 -9.52
CA GLU A 203 -4.21 8.55 -10.17
C GLU A 203 -4.69 8.47 -11.62
N MET A 204 -5.47 7.44 -11.94
CA MET A 204 -5.91 7.11 -13.29
C MET A 204 -6.87 8.13 -13.91
N ASN A 205 -7.47 9.00 -13.12
CA ASN A 205 -8.29 10.12 -13.57
C ASN A 205 -7.45 11.32 -14.05
N GLY A 206 -6.15 11.36 -13.71
CA GLY A 206 -5.18 12.30 -14.25
C GLY A 206 -4.70 11.94 -15.66
N GLY A 207 -4.07 12.90 -16.33
CA GLY A 207 -3.60 12.74 -17.71
C GLY A 207 -2.10 12.50 -17.87
N TRP A 208 -1.37 12.35 -16.79
CA TRP A 208 0.11 12.30 -16.80
C TRP A 208 0.70 10.89 -16.90
N PHE A 209 -0.01 9.86 -16.49
CA PHE A 209 0.46 8.48 -16.61
C PHE A 209 -0.03 7.81 -17.89
N TRP A 210 0.72 6.83 -18.40
CA TRP A 210 0.31 6.05 -19.58
C TRP A 210 -0.94 5.18 -19.36
N TRP A 211 -1.38 5.00 -18.10
CA TRP A 211 -2.65 4.36 -17.75
C TRP A 211 -3.74 5.36 -17.35
N GLY A 212 -3.48 6.66 -17.53
CA GLY A 212 -4.37 7.74 -17.11
C GLY A 212 -5.45 8.09 -18.15
N ALA A 213 -6.25 9.10 -17.80
CA ALA A 213 -7.43 9.51 -18.56
C ALA A 213 -7.12 9.96 -19.99
N ASN A 214 -5.93 10.52 -20.24
CA ASN A 214 -5.52 10.93 -21.59
C ASN A 214 -5.00 9.77 -22.44
N SER A 215 -4.79 8.58 -21.88
CA SER A 215 -4.11 7.46 -22.55
C SER A 215 -5.01 6.25 -22.76
N CYS A 216 -6.13 6.16 -22.03
CA CYS A 216 -7.06 5.04 -22.19
C CYS A 216 -8.48 5.40 -21.75
N THR A 217 -9.44 4.66 -22.28
CA THR A 217 -10.85 4.74 -21.86
C THR A 217 -11.04 4.12 -20.45
N PRO A 218 -12.14 4.46 -19.75
CA PRO A 218 -12.47 3.79 -18.49
C PRO A 218 -12.55 2.26 -18.61
N ALA A 219 -13.11 1.75 -19.71
CA ALA A 219 -13.21 0.31 -19.96
C ALA A 219 -11.83 -0.36 -20.09
N GLN A 220 -10.90 0.25 -20.81
CA GLN A 220 -9.52 -0.24 -20.96
C GLN A 220 -8.77 -0.21 -19.64
N TYR A 221 -8.91 0.86 -18.85
CA TYR A 221 -8.34 0.94 -17.52
C TYR A 221 -8.87 -0.17 -16.61
N ASN A 222 -10.19 -0.36 -16.57
CA ASN A 222 -10.83 -1.39 -15.74
C ASN A 222 -10.33 -2.79 -16.14
N GLN A 223 -10.14 -3.04 -17.42
CA GLN A 223 -9.59 -4.30 -17.92
C GLN A 223 -8.11 -4.46 -17.53
N LEU A 224 -7.30 -3.40 -17.60
CA LEU A 224 -5.90 -3.41 -17.14
C LEU A 224 -5.81 -3.82 -15.66
N TYR A 225 -6.64 -3.20 -14.81
CA TYR A 225 -6.67 -3.50 -13.38
C TYR A 225 -7.12 -4.96 -13.12
N ALA A 226 -8.20 -5.39 -13.74
CA ALA A 226 -8.70 -6.76 -13.63
C ALA A 226 -7.68 -7.79 -14.12
N ASN A 227 -7.00 -7.54 -15.24
CA ASN A 227 -5.95 -8.40 -15.78
C ASN A 227 -4.76 -8.50 -14.80
N THR A 228 -4.37 -7.40 -14.18
CA THR A 228 -3.31 -7.38 -13.15
C THR A 228 -3.72 -8.23 -11.95
N TYR A 229 -4.94 -8.04 -11.46
CA TYR A 229 -5.50 -8.84 -10.37
C TYR A 229 -5.47 -10.35 -10.68
N HIS A 230 -6.00 -10.75 -11.83
CA HIS A 230 -6.07 -12.16 -12.21
C HIS A 230 -4.68 -12.80 -12.36
N ARG A 231 -3.72 -12.08 -12.98
CA ARG A 231 -2.37 -12.60 -13.17
C ARG A 231 -1.61 -12.78 -11.84
N LEU A 232 -1.67 -11.81 -10.94
CA LEU A 232 -1.02 -11.90 -9.64
C LEU A 232 -1.70 -12.95 -8.74
N THR A 233 -3.03 -13.05 -8.77
CA THR A 233 -3.76 -14.11 -8.05
C THR A 233 -3.39 -15.49 -8.59
N LYS A 234 -3.35 -15.67 -9.92
CA LYS A 234 -2.93 -16.93 -10.57
C LYS A 234 -1.48 -17.29 -10.22
N ALA A 235 -0.61 -16.30 -10.05
CA ALA A 235 0.78 -16.51 -9.60
C ALA A 235 0.90 -16.93 -8.12
N GLY A 236 -0.19 -16.87 -7.35
CA GLY A 236 -0.23 -17.27 -5.94
C GLY A 236 -0.06 -16.14 -4.93
N CYS A 237 -0.13 -14.87 -5.35
CA CYS A 237 -0.03 -13.71 -4.48
C CYS A 237 -1.31 -13.55 -3.62
N SER A 238 -1.51 -14.45 -2.65
CA SER A 238 -2.67 -14.45 -1.74
C SER A 238 -2.55 -13.48 -0.56
N ASN A 239 -1.45 -12.73 -0.52
CA ASN A 239 -1.10 -11.77 0.53
C ASN A 239 -1.34 -10.31 0.14
N ILE A 240 -2.02 -10.05 -0.97
CA ILE A 240 -2.31 -8.69 -1.45
C ILE A 240 -3.67 -8.21 -0.93
N VAL A 241 -3.69 -7.03 -0.33
CA VAL A 241 -4.87 -6.18 -0.16
C VAL A 241 -4.85 -5.15 -1.28
N TRP A 242 -5.87 -5.13 -2.13
CA TRP A 242 -5.91 -4.35 -3.35
C TRP A 242 -6.45 -2.95 -3.10
N ALA A 243 -5.65 -1.92 -3.39
CA ALA A 243 -6.03 -0.53 -3.25
C ALA A 243 -6.19 0.16 -4.61
N TRP A 244 -7.23 0.94 -4.74
CA TRP A 244 -7.54 1.77 -5.88
C TRP A 244 -7.68 3.22 -5.42
N SER A 245 -6.95 4.16 -6.04
CA SER A 245 -6.93 5.57 -5.63
C SER A 245 -6.83 6.51 -6.82
N PRO A 246 -7.87 7.28 -7.13
CA PRO A 246 -7.76 8.45 -7.97
C PRO A 246 -6.93 9.57 -7.32
N ASN A 247 -6.44 10.49 -8.15
CA ASN A 247 -5.94 11.79 -7.69
C ASN A 247 -7.11 12.75 -7.42
N LEU A 248 -6.83 13.87 -6.74
CA LEU A 248 -7.73 15.01 -6.70
C LEU A 248 -8.17 15.35 -8.14
N GLY A 249 -9.47 15.33 -8.34
CA GLY A 249 -10.08 15.66 -9.61
C GLY A 249 -11.17 16.72 -9.47
N SER A 250 -11.85 16.97 -10.57
CA SER A 250 -13.04 17.82 -10.60
C SER A 250 -14.32 17.07 -10.20
N GLU A 251 -14.20 15.79 -9.85
CA GLU A 251 -15.31 14.90 -9.53
C GLU A 251 -15.98 15.36 -8.22
N LYS A 252 -17.22 15.80 -8.37
CA LYS A 252 -18.05 16.25 -7.23
C LYS A 252 -19.12 15.26 -6.85
N THR A 253 -19.26 14.17 -7.59
CA THR A 253 -20.25 13.11 -7.34
C THR A 253 -19.59 11.75 -7.21
N VAL A 254 -20.25 10.86 -6.48
CA VAL A 254 -19.78 9.48 -6.29
C VAL A 254 -19.73 8.73 -7.63
N GLU A 255 -20.65 9.00 -8.53
CA GLU A 255 -20.71 8.37 -9.85
C GLU A 255 -19.51 8.76 -10.69
N ALA A 256 -19.17 10.05 -10.76
CA ALA A 256 -17.99 10.54 -11.48
C ALA A 256 -16.68 10.03 -10.84
N PHE A 257 -16.59 10.02 -9.52
CA PHE A 257 -15.43 9.46 -8.80
C PHE A 257 -15.22 7.98 -9.14
N LEU A 258 -16.29 7.20 -9.29
CA LEU A 258 -16.26 5.77 -9.60
C LEU A 258 -16.22 5.46 -11.10
N GLU A 259 -16.11 6.44 -12.01
CA GLU A 259 -16.11 6.20 -13.46
C GLU A 259 -15.09 5.15 -13.90
N ARG A 260 -13.91 5.15 -13.29
CA ARG A 260 -12.82 4.20 -13.57
C ARG A 260 -12.66 3.13 -12.49
N PHE A 261 -13.71 2.87 -11.71
CA PHE A 261 -13.66 1.83 -10.68
C PHE A 261 -13.74 0.44 -11.32
N PRO A 262 -12.73 -0.42 -11.13
CA PRO A 262 -12.64 -1.68 -11.88
C PRO A 262 -13.64 -2.75 -11.45
N GLY A 263 -14.29 -2.56 -10.31
CA GLY A 263 -15.30 -3.47 -9.77
C GLY A 263 -14.98 -3.95 -8.35
N GLU A 264 -16.05 -4.23 -7.61
CA GLU A 264 -15.97 -4.58 -6.19
C GLU A 264 -15.15 -5.83 -5.91
N GLN A 265 -15.12 -6.78 -6.85
CA GLN A 265 -14.40 -8.05 -6.72
C GLN A 265 -12.87 -7.89 -6.81
N TYR A 266 -12.38 -6.77 -7.37
CA TYR A 266 -10.95 -6.53 -7.59
C TYR A 266 -10.33 -5.57 -6.58
N VAL A 267 -11.14 -4.87 -5.80
CA VAL A 267 -10.70 -3.79 -4.91
C VAL A 267 -11.09 -4.11 -3.47
N ASP A 268 -10.18 -3.91 -2.53
CA ASP A 268 -10.41 -4.02 -1.09
C ASP A 268 -10.46 -2.64 -0.42
N MET A 269 -9.74 -1.65 -0.97
CA MET A 269 -9.59 -0.31 -0.42
C MET A 269 -9.83 0.76 -1.49
N VAL A 270 -10.51 1.82 -1.11
CA VAL A 270 -10.68 3.04 -1.91
C VAL A 270 -9.91 4.17 -1.27
N GLY A 271 -9.03 4.79 -2.02
CA GLY A 271 -8.20 5.90 -1.57
C GLY A 271 -8.39 7.15 -2.40
N ILE A 272 -7.63 8.18 -2.03
CA ILE A 272 -7.44 9.39 -2.82
C ILE A 272 -6.04 9.94 -2.58
N ASP A 273 -5.44 10.50 -3.63
CA ASP A 273 -4.13 11.15 -3.61
C ASP A 273 -4.33 12.64 -3.81
N ILE A 274 -3.79 13.47 -2.90
CA ILE A 274 -3.95 14.93 -2.95
C ILE A 274 -2.80 15.63 -2.27
N TYR A 275 -2.24 16.65 -2.94
CA TYR A 275 -1.07 17.39 -2.49
C TYR A 275 -1.32 18.88 -2.40
N GLU A 276 -0.54 19.53 -1.54
CA GLU A 276 -0.43 20.98 -1.46
C GLU A 276 0.85 21.43 -2.19
N PHE A 277 0.69 21.96 -3.42
CA PHE A 277 1.79 22.41 -4.27
C PHE A 277 1.92 23.93 -4.34
N ASP A 278 0.85 24.66 -4.08
CA ASP A 278 0.72 26.07 -4.44
C ASP A 278 0.97 27.01 -3.25
N ASN A 279 1.39 26.47 -2.11
CA ASN A 279 1.57 27.22 -0.87
C ASN A 279 0.27 27.90 -0.38
N ASP A 280 -0.89 27.29 -0.68
CA ASP A 280 -2.22 27.75 -0.28
C ASP A 280 -2.91 26.72 0.62
N ASP A 281 -2.65 26.83 1.92
CA ASP A 281 -3.20 25.93 2.93
C ASP A 281 -4.73 25.94 2.96
N ALA A 282 -5.36 27.08 2.66
CA ALA A 282 -6.82 27.20 2.67
C ALA A 282 -7.44 26.46 1.48
N ALA A 283 -6.88 26.61 0.28
CA ALA A 283 -7.30 25.87 -0.90
C ALA A 283 -7.09 24.36 -0.71
N TYR A 284 -5.94 23.96 -0.15
CA TYR A 284 -5.67 22.55 0.16
C TYR A 284 -6.72 21.98 1.14
N GLN A 285 -7.04 22.69 2.24
CA GLN A 285 -8.04 22.25 3.21
C GLN A 285 -9.42 22.07 2.57
N GLN A 286 -9.84 23.01 1.72
CA GLN A 286 -11.09 22.97 1.00
C GLN A 286 -11.14 21.77 0.03
N ASN A 287 -10.09 21.60 -0.77
CA ASN A 287 -9.97 20.51 -1.73
C ASN A 287 -9.91 19.14 -1.04
N LEU A 288 -9.14 19.03 0.04
CA LEU A 288 -9.04 17.80 0.82
C LEU A 288 -10.40 17.43 1.43
N SER A 289 -11.11 18.40 2.01
CA SER A 289 -12.43 18.14 2.59
C SER A 289 -13.41 17.66 1.55
N ALA A 290 -13.53 18.38 0.42
CA ALA A 290 -14.44 18.02 -0.66
C ALA A 290 -14.12 16.62 -1.26
N SER A 291 -12.84 16.32 -1.44
CA SER A 291 -12.39 15.04 -1.97
C SER A 291 -12.63 13.88 -1.00
N LEU A 292 -12.39 14.11 0.29
CA LEU A 292 -12.67 13.10 1.32
C LEU A 292 -14.17 12.85 1.46
N ASP A 293 -15.03 13.85 1.32
CA ASP A 293 -16.50 13.68 1.34
C ASP A 293 -16.94 12.72 0.22
N VAL A 294 -16.47 12.94 -1.00
CA VAL A 294 -16.81 12.09 -2.17
C VAL A 294 -16.21 10.69 -2.02
N MET A 295 -14.91 10.60 -1.67
CA MET A 295 -14.22 9.33 -1.48
C MET A 295 -14.87 8.48 -0.38
N MET A 296 -15.24 9.06 0.76
CA MET A 296 -15.89 8.34 1.86
C MET A 296 -17.28 7.84 1.45
N ALA A 297 -18.05 8.64 0.71
CA ALA A 297 -19.34 8.25 0.17
C ALA A 297 -19.18 7.10 -0.86
N ALA A 298 -18.20 7.19 -1.74
CA ALA A 298 -17.86 6.15 -2.70
C ALA A 298 -17.43 4.85 -2.01
N ALA A 299 -16.49 4.92 -1.06
CA ALA A 299 -16.02 3.76 -0.30
C ALA A 299 -17.18 3.07 0.45
N LYS A 300 -18.09 3.84 1.04
CA LYS A 300 -19.31 3.32 1.68
C LYS A 300 -20.23 2.63 0.67
N LYS A 301 -20.46 3.25 -0.50
CA LYS A 301 -21.32 2.72 -1.57
C LYS A 301 -20.85 1.36 -2.06
N VAL A 302 -19.55 1.20 -2.25
CA VAL A 302 -18.94 -0.06 -2.75
C VAL A 302 -18.43 -0.98 -1.62
N GLY A 303 -18.63 -0.65 -0.34
CA GLY A 303 -18.28 -1.47 0.81
C GLY A 303 -16.78 -1.69 1.00
N LYS A 304 -15.95 -0.65 0.72
CA LYS A 304 -14.48 -0.74 0.77
C LYS A 304 -13.87 0.08 1.91
N ILE A 305 -12.62 -0.24 2.26
CA ILE A 305 -11.88 0.41 3.34
C ILE A 305 -11.32 1.75 2.82
N PRO A 306 -11.65 2.90 3.43
CA PRO A 306 -11.16 4.20 2.98
C PRO A 306 -9.75 4.50 3.49
N ALA A 307 -8.95 5.22 2.68
CA ALA A 307 -7.63 5.73 3.05
C ALA A 307 -7.32 7.06 2.35
N LEU A 308 -6.48 7.90 2.95
CA LEU A 308 -5.78 8.98 2.25
C LEU A 308 -4.44 8.37 1.79
N THR A 309 -4.43 7.90 0.55
CA THR A 309 -3.38 7.01 0.03
C THR A 309 -2.10 7.73 -0.31
N GLU A 310 -2.19 9.04 -0.63
CA GLU A 310 -1.03 9.92 -0.71
C GLU A 310 -1.42 11.34 -0.32
N THR A 311 -0.52 12.00 0.38
CA THR A 311 -0.56 13.44 0.60
C THR A 311 0.83 13.99 0.87
N GLY A 312 0.97 15.30 0.81
CA GLY A 312 2.21 16.00 1.10
C GLY A 312 2.08 17.50 0.88
N CYS A 313 3.09 18.21 1.32
CA CYS A 313 3.20 19.66 1.13
C CYS A 313 4.58 19.97 0.55
N ARG A 314 4.61 20.62 -0.62
CA ARG A 314 5.87 21.08 -1.20
C ARG A 314 6.47 22.18 -0.29
N GLY A 315 7.75 22.02 0.05
CA GLY A 315 8.44 22.96 0.94
C GLY A 315 8.02 22.86 2.41
N ILE A 316 7.61 21.67 2.86
CA ILE A 316 7.15 21.39 4.24
C ILE A 316 8.14 21.89 5.31
N SER A 317 9.44 21.93 5.03
CA SER A 317 10.46 22.45 5.95
C SER A 317 10.25 23.91 6.36
N GLN A 318 9.54 24.67 5.54
CA GLN A 318 9.18 26.08 5.80
C GLN A 318 7.80 26.21 6.49
N LYS A 319 7.04 25.13 6.59
CA LYS A 319 5.67 25.08 7.14
C LYS A 319 5.59 24.16 8.36
N LYS A 320 6.28 24.49 9.44
CA LYS A 320 6.42 23.65 10.64
C LYS A 320 5.10 23.20 11.25
N ASP A 321 4.04 23.97 11.08
CA ASP A 321 2.71 23.73 11.65
C ASP A 321 1.74 23.06 10.66
N TRP A 322 2.18 22.71 9.44
CA TRP A 322 1.29 22.19 8.40
C TRP A 322 0.51 20.94 8.85
N PHE A 323 1.17 20.00 9.49
CA PHE A 323 0.50 18.80 10.01
C PHE A 323 -0.61 19.12 10.99
N THR A 324 -0.38 20.07 11.90
CA THR A 324 -1.30 20.38 12.99
C THR A 324 -2.33 21.44 12.66
N LYS A 325 -1.99 22.41 11.78
CA LYS A 325 -2.88 23.53 11.44
C LYS A 325 -3.58 23.39 10.11
N THR A 326 -2.98 22.65 9.15
CA THR A 326 -3.53 22.51 7.81
C THR A 326 -4.16 21.13 7.60
N LEU A 327 -3.41 20.04 7.80
CA LEU A 327 -3.90 18.69 7.54
C LEU A 327 -4.87 18.19 8.62
N TRP A 328 -4.44 18.21 9.89
CA TRP A 328 -5.18 17.58 10.97
C TRP A 328 -6.61 18.13 11.19
N PRO A 329 -6.86 19.45 11.13
CA PRO A 329 -8.20 20.00 11.28
C PRO A 329 -9.23 19.45 10.29
N VAL A 330 -8.78 19.02 9.11
CA VAL A 330 -9.62 18.34 8.12
C VAL A 330 -9.67 16.84 8.41
N LEU A 331 -8.52 16.18 8.44
CA LEU A 331 -8.42 14.72 8.51
C LEU A 331 -9.13 14.11 9.72
N GLN A 332 -9.09 14.75 10.88
CA GLN A 332 -9.75 14.27 12.11
C GLN A 332 -11.27 14.12 12.01
N LYS A 333 -11.91 14.69 10.98
CA LYS A 333 -13.35 14.61 10.75
C LYS A 333 -13.75 13.30 10.04
N TYR A 334 -12.78 12.59 9.45
CA TYR A 334 -12.99 11.42 8.62
C TYR A 334 -12.44 10.15 9.28
N GLN A 335 -13.08 9.02 8.97
CA GLN A 335 -12.64 7.70 9.44
C GLN A 335 -11.87 7.00 8.31
N VAL A 336 -10.64 7.43 8.05
CA VAL A 336 -9.74 6.76 7.12
C VAL A 336 -8.80 5.81 7.87
N SER A 337 -8.41 4.72 7.24
CA SER A 337 -7.54 3.71 7.87
C SER A 337 -6.12 4.20 8.07
N TYR A 338 -5.58 4.91 7.08
CA TYR A 338 -4.26 5.55 7.15
C TYR A 338 -4.20 6.81 6.31
N VAL A 339 -3.17 7.60 6.55
CA VAL A 339 -2.67 8.67 5.69
C VAL A 339 -1.22 8.35 5.35
N LEU A 340 -0.85 8.41 4.06
CA LEU A 340 0.53 8.22 3.60
C LEU A 340 1.12 9.57 3.16
N PHE A 341 2.22 9.95 3.80
CA PHE A 341 3.01 11.09 3.34
C PHE A 341 4.00 10.62 2.28
N TRP A 342 3.91 11.24 1.08
CA TRP A 342 4.84 10.97 0.02
C TRP A 342 6.17 11.61 0.34
N ARG A 343 7.16 10.94 0.07
CA ARG A 343 8.56 10.81 0.47
C ARG A 343 9.29 12.10 0.87
N ASN A 344 10.37 11.93 1.62
CA ASN A 344 11.37 12.97 1.78
C ASN A 344 12.02 13.26 0.41
N ALA A 345 12.00 14.52 0.03
CA ALA A 345 12.68 14.99 -1.15
C ALA A 345 13.94 15.77 -0.73
N TRP A 346 14.97 15.66 -1.52
CA TRP A 346 16.21 16.41 -1.33
C TRP A 346 16.39 17.55 -2.33
N ASP A 347 15.39 17.80 -3.15
CA ASP A 347 15.25 18.89 -4.11
C ASP A 347 14.25 19.95 -3.63
#